data_0d540b476ecadcc4783914c9624ebc3a
#
_entry.id   0d540b476ecadcc4783914c9624ebc3a
#
_cell.length_a   1.000
_cell.length_b   1.000
_cell.length_c   1.000
_cell.angle_alpha   90.00
_cell.angle_beta   90.00
_cell.angle_gamma   90.00
#
_symmetry.space_group_name_H-M   'P 1'
#
loop_
_entity.id
_entity.type
_entity.pdbx_description
1 polymer ?
#
loop_
_entity_poly.entity_id
_entity_poly.type
_entity_poly.pdbx_seq_one_letter_code
_entity_poly.pdbx_strand_id
1 'polypeptide(L)'
;MVRVAWRSIRAHLRQFILTTVAVVLGVSFLSGTLALRAVLSDTFSALTSSTFTADLYVTGQPITGTVGTANLVTEPVDTSLAEQIEQVDGVAEATPQASLTGVLVGADDTPVTSMGAPTLLLPIGAEDTDITWIQGRAPSGEGEIALESGAIERSGLKPGDSTHLVIQGDPTEVTVVGEFSFGTSMAGATLVGMDREWIMPIAAPTGQVNSISIIVDSGADVAAVKDRITSALPDSVRIQTREQTIDERNAYIESILGFVQTFLLVFVILAMFVGSFIIMNSFAMSVRQRVKEFALLRAVGASPGSVFGTVFLQAVVIGLVGSALGVGVGAVILKGIVALLNAAGMPLADGVPLTTPIIIVSLVVGMLVTVVGALLPA
;
A
#
# COMPACT_ATOMS: atom_id res chain seq x y z
N MET A 1 -25.58 34.82 -21.61
CA MET A 1 -25.42 34.16 -20.30
C MET A 1 -23.95 33.98 -19.96
N VAL A 2 -23.11 33.27 -20.74
CA VAL A 2 -21.70 33.01 -20.41
C VAL A 2 -20.86 34.28 -20.20
N ARG A 3 -21.01 35.32 -21.06
CA ARG A 3 -20.30 36.60 -20.89
C ARG A 3 -20.69 37.37 -19.63
N VAL A 4 -21.92 37.25 -19.18
CA VAL A 4 -22.41 37.88 -17.95
C VAL A 4 -21.84 37.14 -16.73
N ALA A 5 -21.86 35.80 -16.75
CA ALA A 5 -21.25 34.98 -15.70
C ALA A 5 -19.75 35.26 -15.55
N TRP A 6 -19.00 35.35 -16.64
CA TRP A 6 -17.55 35.65 -16.62
C TRP A 6 -17.20 37.03 -16.09
N ARG A 7 -17.94 38.08 -16.50
CA ARG A 7 -17.79 39.45 -15.96
C ARG A 7 -18.10 39.51 -14.45
N SER A 8 -19.09 38.77 -14.04
CA SER A 8 -19.50 38.66 -12.66
C SER A 8 -18.44 38.01 -11.78
N ILE A 9 -17.80 36.92 -12.23
CA ILE A 9 -16.70 36.26 -11.53
C ILE A 9 -15.54 37.26 -11.33
N ARG A 10 -15.18 38.03 -12.35
CA ARG A 10 -14.13 39.05 -12.25
C ARG A 10 -14.45 40.19 -11.27
N ALA A 11 -15.71 40.62 -11.20
CA ALA A 11 -16.11 41.70 -10.32
C ALA A 11 -16.08 41.32 -8.81
N HIS A 12 -16.28 40.03 -8.48
CA HIS A 12 -16.34 39.51 -7.10
C HIS A 12 -15.23 38.49 -6.82
N LEU A 13 -14.05 38.68 -7.39
CA LEU A 13 -12.95 37.71 -7.40
C LEU A 13 -12.59 37.18 -6.00
N ARG A 14 -12.62 38.05 -4.95
CA ARG A 14 -12.29 37.67 -3.56
C ARG A 14 -13.25 36.62 -2.99
N GLN A 15 -14.55 36.70 -3.28
CA GLN A 15 -15.54 35.73 -2.79
C GLN A 15 -15.40 34.40 -3.54
N PHE A 16 -15.16 34.47 -4.85
CA PHE A 16 -14.94 33.26 -5.66
C PHE A 16 -13.63 32.54 -5.33
N ILE A 17 -12.57 33.29 -4.97
CA ILE A 17 -11.31 32.68 -4.50
C ILE A 17 -11.57 31.86 -3.25
N LEU A 18 -12.26 32.39 -2.24
CA LEU A 18 -12.53 31.67 -1.00
C LEU A 18 -13.34 30.39 -1.23
N THR A 19 -14.36 30.48 -2.10
CA THR A 19 -15.17 29.33 -2.51
C THR A 19 -14.34 28.29 -3.24
N THR A 20 -13.51 28.74 -4.19
CA THR A 20 -12.62 27.84 -4.94
C THR A 20 -11.62 27.15 -4.01
N VAL A 21 -11.02 27.88 -3.07
CA VAL A 21 -10.10 27.30 -2.07
C VAL A 21 -10.79 26.23 -1.22
N ALA A 22 -12.04 26.45 -0.80
CA ALA A 22 -12.81 25.45 -0.07
C ALA A 22 -13.03 24.16 -0.89
N VAL A 23 -13.36 24.31 -2.18
CA VAL A 23 -13.48 23.16 -3.10
C VAL A 23 -12.14 22.45 -3.30
N VAL A 24 -11.07 23.22 -3.54
CA VAL A 24 -9.71 22.70 -3.72
C VAL A 24 -9.29 21.89 -2.50
N LEU A 25 -9.47 22.39 -1.28
CA LEU A 25 -9.12 21.68 -0.05
C LEU A 25 -9.90 20.37 0.11
N GLY A 26 -11.22 20.40 -0.09
CA GLY A 26 -12.04 19.19 0.02
C GLY A 26 -11.67 18.13 -1.02
N VAL A 27 -11.50 18.55 -2.28
CA VAL A 27 -11.17 17.65 -3.39
C VAL A 27 -9.72 17.16 -3.31
N SER A 28 -8.77 18.00 -2.88
CA SER A 28 -7.38 17.58 -2.72
C SER A 28 -7.23 16.51 -1.63
N PHE A 29 -7.99 16.66 -0.54
CA PHE A 29 -7.98 15.65 0.52
C PHE A 29 -8.64 14.34 0.06
N LEU A 30 -9.75 14.39 -0.69
CA LEU A 30 -10.38 13.22 -1.28
C LEU A 30 -9.45 12.50 -2.26
N SER A 31 -8.94 13.23 -3.26
CA SER A 31 -8.06 12.65 -4.29
C SER A 31 -6.75 12.14 -3.71
N GLY A 32 -6.17 12.85 -2.73
CA GLY A 32 -4.98 12.42 -2.00
C GLY A 32 -5.20 11.13 -1.23
N THR A 33 -6.33 11.01 -0.51
CA THR A 33 -6.69 9.78 0.23
C THR A 33 -6.88 8.57 -0.70
N LEU A 34 -7.62 8.76 -1.80
CA LEU A 34 -7.84 7.68 -2.75
C LEU A 34 -6.54 7.24 -3.45
N ALA A 35 -5.70 8.21 -3.82
CA ALA A 35 -4.42 7.93 -4.47
C ALA A 35 -3.40 7.32 -3.49
N LEU A 36 -3.37 7.74 -2.22
CA LEU A 36 -2.53 7.11 -1.19
C LEU A 36 -2.88 5.62 -1.00
N ARG A 37 -4.19 5.31 -0.92
CA ARG A 37 -4.63 3.91 -0.86
C ARG A 37 -4.12 3.12 -2.08
N ALA A 38 -4.22 3.67 -3.28
CA ALA A 38 -3.76 2.98 -4.49
C ALA A 38 -2.25 2.72 -4.44
N VAL A 39 -1.42 3.71 -4.03
CA VAL A 39 0.04 3.51 -3.85
C VAL A 39 0.32 2.39 -2.87
N LEU A 40 -0.35 2.40 -1.71
CA LEU A 40 -0.13 1.36 -0.69
C LEU A 40 -0.59 -0.02 -1.19
N SER A 41 -1.76 -0.11 -1.81
CA SER A 41 -2.28 -1.35 -2.39
C SER A 41 -1.32 -1.92 -3.45
N ASP A 42 -0.86 -1.09 -4.39
CA ASP A 42 0.08 -1.49 -5.43
C ASP A 42 1.42 -1.95 -4.83
N THR A 43 1.96 -1.20 -3.85
CA THR A 43 3.22 -1.55 -3.17
C THR A 43 3.11 -2.90 -2.46
N PHE A 44 2.06 -3.09 -1.67
CA PHE A 44 1.89 -4.34 -0.91
C PHE A 44 1.54 -5.53 -1.82
N SER A 45 0.78 -5.33 -2.88
CA SER A 45 0.50 -6.39 -3.86
C SER A 45 1.76 -6.82 -4.61
N ALA A 46 2.61 -5.87 -5.00
CA ALA A 46 3.90 -6.17 -5.60
C ALA A 46 4.81 -6.94 -4.63
N LEU A 47 4.86 -6.52 -3.36
CA LEU A 47 5.60 -7.21 -2.30
C LEU A 47 5.10 -8.64 -2.11
N THR A 48 3.78 -8.85 -1.99
CA THR A 48 3.19 -10.17 -1.85
C THR A 48 3.55 -11.06 -3.04
N SER A 49 3.41 -10.54 -4.27
CA SER A 49 3.71 -11.31 -5.49
C SER A 49 5.17 -11.70 -5.62
N SER A 50 6.11 -10.89 -5.12
CA SER A 50 7.55 -11.19 -5.14
C SER A 50 7.99 -12.11 -4.01
N THR A 51 7.24 -12.16 -2.91
CA THR A 51 7.56 -13.03 -1.76
C THR A 51 7.06 -14.46 -1.98
N PHE A 52 5.91 -14.61 -2.66
CA PHE A 52 5.33 -15.93 -2.93
C PHE A 52 5.61 -16.36 -4.36
N THR A 53 6.70 -17.10 -4.54
CA THR A 53 7.23 -17.52 -5.86
C THR A 53 7.03 -19.00 -6.14
N ALA A 54 6.93 -19.85 -5.11
CA ALA A 54 6.68 -21.28 -5.25
C ALA A 54 5.27 -21.58 -5.79
N ASP A 55 5.09 -22.74 -6.40
CA ASP A 55 3.82 -23.15 -7.04
C ASP A 55 2.72 -23.47 -6.02
N LEU A 56 3.10 -24.12 -4.90
CA LEU A 56 2.19 -24.50 -3.82
C LEU A 56 2.78 -24.16 -2.46
N TYR A 57 1.89 -23.96 -1.48
CA TYR A 57 2.24 -23.69 -0.08
C TYR A 57 1.43 -24.60 0.84
N VAL A 58 2.09 -25.23 1.81
CA VAL A 58 1.47 -25.99 2.88
C VAL A 58 1.55 -25.18 4.16
N THR A 59 0.41 -24.97 4.81
CA THR A 59 0.28 -24.27 6.09
C THR A 59 -0.60 -25.08 7.02
N GLY A 60 -0.55 -24.80 8.31
CA GLY A 60 -1.54 -25.34 9.26
C GLY A 60 -2.90 -24.68 9.08
N GLN A 61 -3.87 -25.12 9.87
CA GLN A 61 -5.21 -24.53 9.89
C GLN A 61 -5.17 -23.10 10.44
N PRO A 62 -6.01 -22.20 9.93
CA PRO A 62 -6.10 -20.84 10.45
C PRO A 62 -6.50 -20.83 11.94
N ILE A 63 -5.79 -20.08 12.75
CA ILE A 63 -6.12 -19.88 14.17
C ILE A 63 -7.28 -18.88 14.23
N THR A 64 -8.49 -19.39 14.47
CA THR A 64 -9.72 -18.59 14.60
C THR A 64 -9.73 -17.86 15.94
N GLY A 65 -10.05 -16.55 15.94
CA GLY A 65 -10.29 -15.77 17.16
C GLY A 65 -9.37 -14.58 17.39
N THR A 66 -8.36 -14.36 16.58
CA THR A 66 -7.58 -13.12 16.58
C THR A 66 -8.29 -12.05 15.75
N VAL A 67 -8.88 -11.07 16.44
CA VAL A 67 -9.55 -9.93 15.79
C VAL A 67 -8.51 -9.20 14.92
N GLY A 68 -8.77 -9.14 13.62
CA GLY A 68 -7.94 -8.37 12.67
C GLY A 68 -6.81 -9.14 11.96
N THR A 69 -6.62 -10.45 12.23
CA THR A 69 -5.58 -11.27 11.58
C THR A 69 -6.17 -12.36 10.68
N ALA A 70 -7.31 -12.13 10.07
CA ALA A 70 -8.07 -13.08 9.27
C ALA A 70 -7.16 -14.10 8.53
N ASN A 71 -7.14 -15.34 9.00
CA ASN A 71 -6.46 -16.51 8.41
C ASN A 71 -4.93 -16.39 8.15
N LEU A 72 -4.28 -15.31 8.58
CA LEU A 72 -2.84 -15.13 8.37
C LEU A 72 -1.98 -15.80 9.44
N VAL A 73 -2.55 -15.98 10.64
CA VAL A 73 -1.90 -16.76 11.68
C VAL A 73 -2.43 -18.18 11.58
N THR A 74 -1.56 -19.08 11.19
CA THR A 74 -1.86 -20.51 11.04
C THR A 74 -1.15 -21.31 12.13
N GLU A 75 -1.68 -22.47 12.45
CA GLU A 75 -0.95 -23.43 13.27
C GLU A 75 0.39 -23.77 12.58
N PRO A 76 1.46 -23.99 13.35
CA PRO A 76 2.73 -24.39 12.76
C PRO A 76 2.62 -25.82 12.19
N VAL A 77 3.42 -26.09 11.16
CA VAL A 77 3.49 -27.41 10.50
C VAL A 77 4.83 -28.09 10.81
N ASP A 78 4.83 -29.39 10.90
CA ASP A 78 6.04 -30.18 11.16
C ASP A 78 6.97 -30.17 9.94
N THR A 79 8.28 -29.95 10.15
CA THR A 79 9.27 -29.94 9.08
C THR A 79 9.40 -31.31 8.38
N SER A 80 9.09 -32.41 9.06
CA SER A 80 9.14 -33.76 8.49
C SER A 80 8.12 -33.97 7.35
N LEU A 81 7.11 -33.11 7.27
CA LEU A 81 6.16 -33.13 6.13
C LEU A 81 6.84 -32.79 4.82
N ALA A 82 7.92 -32.00 4.82
CA ALA A 82 8.67 -31.66 3.62
C ALA A 82 9.25 -32.93 2.95
N GLU A 83 9.86 -33.83 3.73
CA GLU A 83 10.38 -35.11 3.22
C GLU A 83 9.28 -36.01 2.65
N GLN A 84 8.07 -35.98 3.25
CA GLN A 84 6.92 -36.72 2.75
C GLN A 84 6.39 -36.13 1.43
N ILE A 85 6.40 -34.80 1.31
CA ILE A 85 5.97 -34.08 0.11
C ILE A 85 6.92 -34.32 -1.05
N GLU A 86 8.22 -34.34 -0.82
CA GLU A 86 9.24 -34.61 -1.84
C GLU A 86 9.12 -36.02 -2.45
N GLN A 87 8.50 -36.98 -1.74
CA GLN A 87 8.24 -38.32 -2.27
C GLN A 87 6.99 -38.38 -3.17
N VAL A 88 6.24 -37.29 -3.28
CA VAL A 88 5.04 -37.24 -4.14
C VAL A 88 5.46 -36.98 -5.58
N ASP A 89 4.97 -37.81 -6.49
CA ASP A 89 5.23 -37.68 -7.93
C ASP A 89 4.82 -36.32 -8.47
N GLY A 90 5.75 -35.61 -9.13
CA GLY A 90 5.58 -34.29 -9.69
C GLY A 90 6.03 -33.15 -8.77
N VAL A 91 6.64 -33.44 -7.61
CA VAL A 91 7.28 -32.46 -6.74
C VAL A 91 8.78 -32.41 -7.04
N ALA A 92 9.28 -31.23 -7.39
CA ALA A 92 10.71 -30.99 -7.61
C ALA A 92 11.44 -30.69 -6.30
N GLU A 93 10.81 -29.90 -5.41
CA GLU A 93 11.42 -29.47 -4.15
C GLU A 93 10.32 -29.10 -3.14
N ALA A 94 10.55 -29.42 -1.87
CA ALA A 94 9.70 -28.99 -0.75
C ALA A 94 10.54 -28.38 0.36
N THR A 95 10.48 -27.06 0.52
CA THR A 95 11.36 -26.30 1.41
C THR A 95 10.60 -25.75 2.62
N PRO A 96 10.95 -26.15 3.87
CA PRO A 96 10.40 -25.56 5.08
C PRO A 96 10.75 -24.07 5.16
N GLN A 97 9.77 -23.23 5.43
CA GLN A 97 9.89 -21.77 5.52
C GLN A 97 9.75 -21.33 6.98
N ALA A 98 10.82 -20.86 7.55
CA ALA A 98 10.85 -20.23 8.86
C ALA A 98 11.50 -18.86 8.74
N SER A 99 11.03 -17.91 9.53
CA SER A 99 11.66 -16.60 9.63
C SER A 99 11.71 -16.16 11.08
N LEU A 100 12.76 -15.46 11.43
CA LEU A 100 12.95 -14.82 12.72
C LEU A 100 13.00 -13.31 12.55
N THR A 101 12.70 -12.61 13.63
CA THR A 101 13.01 -11.18 13.75
C THR A 101 14.32 -11.01 14.50
N GLY A 102 15.12 -10.07 14.06
CA GLY A 102 16.38 -9.71 14.71
C GLY A 102 16.63 -8.22 14.67
N VAL A 103 17.85 -7.81 15.02
CA VAL A 103 18.31 -6.42 14.87
C VAL A 103 19.69 -6.45 14.23
N LEU A 104 19.79 -5.86 13.04
CA LEU A 104 21.07 -5.65 12.38
C LEU A 104 21.69 -4.35 12.89
N VAL A 105 22.98 -4.36 13.21
CA VAL A 105 23.75 -3.16 13.54
C VAL A 105 24.41 -2.64 12.25
N GLY A 106 24.26 -1.35 11.98
CA GLY A 106 24.85 -0.71 10.80
C GLY A 106 26.34 -0.40 10.96
N ALA A 107 26.92 0.12 9.90
CA ALA A 107 28.34 0.54 9.89
C ALA A 107 28.65 1.71 10.85
N ASP A 108 27.64 2.39 11.34
CA ASP A 108 27.70 3.48 12.32
C ASP A 108 27.49 3.04 13.78
N ASP A 109 27.54 1.72 14.04
CA ASP A 109 27.24 1.09 15.33
C ASP A 109 25.82 1.37 15.86
N THR A 110 24.88 1.74 14.99
CA THR A 110 23.47 1.94 15.36
C THR A 110 22.58 0.83 14.81
N PRO A 111 21.47 0.50 15.48
CA PRO A 111 20.50 -0.44 14.94
C PRO A 111 19.91 0.06 13.61
N VAL A 112 19.91 -0.79 12.61
CA VAL A 112 19.23 -0.50 11.33
C VAL A 112 17.73 -0.58 11.55
N THR A 113 17.07 0.58 11.51
CA THR A 113 15.61 0.70 11.71
C THR A 113 14.97 1.45 10.56
N SER A 114 13.75 1.09 10.24
CA SER A 114 12.94 1.75 9.21
C SER A 114 11.50 1.86 9.69
N MET A 115 11.05 3.07 10.11
CA MET A 115 9.65 3.41 10.45
C MET A 115 8.80 2.27 11.07
N GLY A 116 9.42 1.40 11.89
CA GLY A 116 8.73 0.26 12.51
C GLY A 116 8.66 -1.01 11.66
N ALA A 117 9.27 -1.04 10.48
CA ALA A 117 9.42 -2.28 9.72
C ALA A 117 10.44 -3.20 10.41
N PRO A 118 10.16 -4.52 10.49
CA PRO A 118 11.03 -5.45 11.18
C PRO A 118 12.31 -5.75 10.39
N THR A 119 13.36 -6.18 11.09
CA THR A 119 14.46 -6.92 10.49
C THR A 119 14.06 -8.39 10.47
N LEU A 120 13.99 -8.98 9.29
CA LEU A 120 13.65 -10.38 9.07
C LEU A 120 14.92 -11.18 8.73
N LEU A 121 15.11 -12.27 9.44
CA LEU A 121 16.17 -13.23 9.22
C LEU A 121 15.59 -14.40 8.44
N LEU A 122 16.13 -14.68 7.26
CA LEU A 122 15.57 -15.63 6.31
C LEU A 122 16.60 -16.72 5.98
N PRO A 123 16.21 -17.99 5.89
CA PRO A 123 17.07 -19.03 5.33
C PRO A 123 17.22 -18.77 3.83
N ILE A 124 18.46 -18.59 3.36
CA ILE A 124 18.76 -18.47 1.92
C ILE A 124 19.94 -19.35 1.55
N GLY A 125 19.94 -19.81 0.30
CA GLY A 125 20.99 -20.64 -0.29
C GLY A 125 21.43 -20.14 -1.67
N ALA A 126 22.48 -20.72 -2.19
CA ALA A 126 22.98 -20.39 -3.54
C ALA A 126 22.04 -20.87 -4.66
N GLU A 127 21.22 -21.85 -4.38
CA GLU A 127 20.25 -22.49 -5.31
C GLU A 127 18.88 -21.79 -5.32
N ASP A 128 18.63 -20.86 -4.40
CA ASP A 128 17.35 -20.14 -4.36
C ASP A 128 17.17 -19.31 -5.64
N THR A 129 16.17 -19.67 -6.44
CA THR A 129 15.89 -19.04 -7.75
C THR A 129 15.12 -17.73 -7.64
N ASP A 130 14.58 -17.45 -6.46
CA ASP A 130 13.72 -16.30 -6.16
C ASP A 130 14.50 -15.02 -5.91
N ILE A 131 15.82 -15.14 -5.76
CA ILE A 131 16.71 -14.02 -5.47
C ILE A 131 17.72 -13.83 -6.59
N THR A 132 18.07 -12.58 -6.83
CA THR A 132 19.15 -12.20 -7.74
C THR A 132 20.36 -11.75 -6.91
N TRP A 133 21.46 -12.44 -7.06
CA TRP A 133 22.74 -12.04 -6.46
C TRP A 133 23.30 -10.81 -7.19
N ILE A 134 23.47 -9.71 -6.47
CA ILE A 134 24.02 -8.45 -7.02
C ILE A 134 25.54 -8.44 -6.87
N GLN A 135 26.04 -8.81 -5.68
CA GLN A 135 27.47 -8.83 -5.37
C GLN A 135 27.77 -9.92 -4.33
N GLY A 136 28.98 -10.48 -4.38
CA GLY A 136 29.40 -11.49 -3.41
C GLY A 136 28.81 -12.87 -3.67
N ARG A 137 28.43 -13.58 -2.62
CA ARG A 137 27.94 -14.96 -2.66
C ARG A 137 26.88 -15.23 -1.59
N ALA A 138 26.22 -16.36 -1.68
CA ALA A 138 25.37 -16.89 -0.63
C ALA A 138 26.18 -17.12 0.67
N PRO A 139 25.58 -16.91 1.85
CA PRO A 139 26.17 -17.29 3.11
C PRO A 139 26.34 -18.82 3.20
N SER A 140 27.39 -19.26 3.84
CA SER A 140 27.72 -20.69 4.00
C SER A 140 28.25 -20.92 5.39
N GLY A 141 27.41 -21.48 6.25
CA GLY A 141 27.73 -21.76 7.63
C GLY A 141 27.47 -20.60 8.60
N GLU A 142 27.87 -20.83 9.85
CA GLU A 142 27.63 -19.90 10.94
C GLU A 142 28.50 -18.65 10.86
N GLY A 143 27.91 -17.48 11.19
CA GLY A 143 28.61 -16.19 11.17
C GLY A 143 28.64 -15.47 9.83
N GLU A 144 28.12 -16.06 8.76
CA GLU A 144 28.01 -15.40 7.47
C GLU A 144 26.57 -14.94 7.19
N ILE A 145 26.42 -13.73 6.67
CA ILE A 145 25.13 -13.18 6.27
C ILE A 145 25.19 -12.55 4.87
N ALA A 146 24.07 -12.52 4.21
CA ALA A 146 23.88 -11.67 3.04
C ALA A 146 22.77 -10.65 3.32
N LEU A 147 22.88 -9.47 2.73
CA LEU A 147 21.91 -8.39 2.93
C LEU A 147 21.15 -8.11 1.63
N GLU A 148 19.85 -7.85 1.77
CA GLU A 148 19.06 -7.33 0.65
C GLU A 148 19.55 -5.91 0.29
N SER A 149 19.46 -5.50 -0.98
CA SER A 149 19.99 -4.22 -1.47
C SER A 149 19.53 -3.01 -0.65
N GLY A 150 18.26 -2.95 -0.22
CA GLY A 150 17.77 -1.89 0.64
C GLY A 150 18.35 -1.95 2.07
N ALA A 151 18.70 -3.15 2.56
CA ALA A 151 19.40 -3.31 3.83
C ALA A 151 20.85 -2.84 3.74
N ILE A 152 21.53 -3.11 2.62
CA ILE A 152 22.89 -2.58 2.32
C ILE A 152 22.86 -1.05 2.35
N GLU A 153 21.92 -0.43 1.64
CA GLU A 153 21.82 1.03 1.56
C GLU A 153 21.59 1.68 2.93
N ARG A 154 20.68 1.10 3.73
CA ARG A 154 20.33 1.63 5.06
C ARG A 154 21.40 1.38 6.12
N SER A 155 22.05 0.23 6.08
CA SER A 155 23.09 -0.13 7.05
C SER A 155 24.42 0.53 6.77
N GLY A 156 24.68 0.95 5.54
CA GLY A 156 25.99 1.41 5.07
C GLY A 156 27.06 0.32 5.02
N LEU A 157 26.69 -0.95 5.28
CA LEU A 157 27.58 -2.11 5.22
C LEU A 157 27.83 -2.53 3.77
N LYS A 158 28.92 -3.26 3.57
CA LYS A 158 29.31 -3.81 2.26
C LYS A 158 29.76 -5.25 2.41
N PRO A 159 29.71 -6.05 1.36
CA PRO A 159 30.33 -7.38 1.36
C PRO A 159 31.80 -7.30 1.78
N GLY A 160 32.19 -8.06 2.79
CA GLY A 160 33.48 -8.05 3.46
C GLY A 160 33.48 -7.39 4.84
N ASP A 161 32.47 -6.58 5.19
CA ASP A 161 32.39 -5.93 6.50
C ASP A 161 31.89 -6.90 7.57
N SER A 162 32.40 -6.74 8.80
CA SER A 162 31.90 -7.43 9.98
C SER A 162 31.00 -6.50 10.80
N THR A 163 29.94 -7.05 11.37
CA THR A 163 29.00 -6.33 12.22
C THR A 163 28.37 -7.25 13.25
N HIS A 164 27.38 -6.76 14.00
CA HIS A 164 26.61 -7.54 14.95
C HIS A 164 25.16 -7.72 14.48
N LEU A 165 24.67 -8.96 14.61
CA LEU A 165 23.28 -9.33 14.40
C LEU A 165 22.73 -9.85 15.73
N VAL A 166 21.68 -9.19 16.26
CA VAL A 166 21.01 -9.64 17.47
C VAL A 166 19.93 -10.64 17.11
N ILE A 167 20.09 -11.89 17.53
CA ILE A 167 19.18 -13.01 17.28
C ILE A 167 18.58 -13.43 18.62
N GLN A 168 17.26 -13.34 18.78
CA GLN A 168 16.55 -13.68 20.03
C GLN A 168 17.10 -12.96 21.29
N GLY A 169 17.77 -11.84 21.14
CA GLY A 169 18.36 -11.03 22.20
C GLY A 169 19.88 -11.25 22.39
N ASP A 170 20.48 -12.23 21.72
CA ASP A 170 21.91 -12.50 21.76
C ASP A 170 22.65 -11.82 20.60
N PRO A 171 23.62 -10.93 20.88
CA PRO A 171 24.43 -10.30 19.84
C PRO A 171 25.47 -11.31 19.30
N THR A 172 25.38 -11.59 18.02
CA THR A 172 26.31 -12.49 17.31
C THR A 172 27.12 -11.67 16.31
N GLU A 173 28.45 -11.83 16.32
CA GLU A 173 29.32 -11.23 15.32
C GLU A 173 29.15 -11.96 13.99
N VAL A 174 28.91 -11.19 12.91
CA VAL A 174 28.63 -11.72 11.58
C VAL A 174 29.40 -10.96 10.51
N THR A 175 29.70 -11.62 9.40
CA THR A 175 30.35 -11.03 8.24
C THR A 175 29.38 -10.99 7.06
N VAL A 176 29.24 -9.84 6.44
CA VAL A 176 28.45 -9.68 5.22
C VAL A 176 29.22 -10.28 4.04
N VAL A 177 28.71 -11.35 3.43
CA VAL A 177 29.38 -12.05 2.33
C VAL A 177 28.73 -11.81 0.96
N GLY A 178 27.52 -11.26 0.94
CA GLY A 178 26.83 -11.00 -0.29
C GLY A 178 25.72 -9.96 -0.19
N GLU A 179 25.31 -9.48 -1.35
CA GLU A 179 24.16 -8.64 -1.57
C GLU A 179 23.19 -9.34 -2.52
N PHE A 180 21.92 -9.35 -2.18
CA PHE A 180 20.87 -9.95 -2.99
C PHE A 180 19.66 -9.01 -3.16
N SER A 181 18.80 -9.32 -4.14
CA SER A 181 17.56 -8.58 -4.39
C SER A 181 16.44 -9.54 -4.77
N PHE A 182 15.24 -9.24 -4.31
CA PHE A 182 13.98 -9.85 -4.77
C PHE A 182 13.37 -9.14 -5.99
N GLY A 183 14.08 -8.17 -6.58
CA GLY A 183 13.59 -7.42 -7.75
C GLY A 183 12.56 -6.33 -7.44
N THR A 184 12.03 -6.27 -6.23
CA THR A 184 11.08 -5.24 -5.76
C THR A 184 11.47 -4.72 -4.40
N SER A 185 11.03 -3.49 -4.07
CA SER A 185 11.24 -2.93 -2.74
C SER A 185 10.47 -3.69 -1.67
N MET A 186 11.11 -4.03 -0.57
CA MET A 186 10.52 -4.70 0.58
C MET A 186 9.88 -3.74 1.59
N ALA A 187 9.34 -2.61 1.12
CA ALA A 187 8.60 -1.62 1.91
C ALA A 187 9.30 -1.19 3.22
N GLY A 188 10.64 -1.16 3.20
CA GLY A 188 11.46 -0.75 4.33
C GLY A 188 11.85 -1.86 5.30
N ALA A 189 11.40 -3.10 5.12
CA ALA A 189 11.90 -4.23 5.91
C ALA A 189 13.41 -4.44 5.65
N THR A 190 14.15 -4.75 6.70
CA THR A 190 15.56 -5.13 6.61
C THR A 190 15.62 -6.64 6.49
N LEU A 191 16.03 -7.15 5.31
CA LEU A 191 16.15 -8.58 5.10
C LEU A 191 17.61 -9.01 5.22
N VAL A 192 17.83 -10.01 6.07
CA VAL A 192 19.12 -10.63 6.34
C VAL A 192 19.01 -12.09 5.96
N GLY A 193 19.71 -12.48 4.93
CA GLY A 193 19.83 -13.87 4.54
C GLY A 193 20.91 -14.58 5.35
N MET A 194 20.60 -15.77 5.84
CA MET A 194 21.48 -16.61 6.64
C MET A 194 21.52 -18.01 6.03
N ASP A 195 22.62 -18.71 6.27
CA ASP A 195 22.72 -20.12 5.91
C ASP A 195 21.58 -20.94 6.53
N ARG A 196 20.96 -21.79 5.72
CA ARG A 196 19.79 -22.59 6.14
C ARG A 196 20.12 -23.53 7.30
N GLU A 197 21.28 -24.16 7.27
CA GLU A 197 21.70 -25.09 8.34
C GLU A 197 21.92 -24.33 9.67
N TRP A 198 22.34 -23.08 9.59
CA TRP A 198 22.55 -22.25 10.79
C TRP A 198 21.23 -21.70 11.36
N ILE A 199 20.36 -21.14 10.51
CA ILE A 199 19.15 -20.45 11.00
C ILE A 199 18.03 -21.42 11.40
N MET A 200 17.87 -22.56 10.72
CA MET A 200 16.71 -23.44 10.94
C MET A 200 16.63 -24.00 12.37
N PRO A 201 17.72 -24.45 13.03
CA PRO A 201 17.67 -24.86 14.45
C PRO A 201 17.24 -23.76 15.41
N ILE A 202 17.49 -22.48 15.04
CA ILE A 202 17.13 -21.31 15.84
C ILE A 202 15.68 -20.88 15.56
N ALA A 203 15.28 -20.90 14.28
CA ALA A 203 13.96 -20.48 13.83
C ALA A 203 12.87 -21.52 14.08
N ALA A 204 13.22 -22.79 14.04
CA ALA A 204 12.33 -23.93 14.20
C ALA A 204 12.86 -24.95 15.26
N PRO A 205 13.12 -24.53 16.51
CA PRO A 205 13.76 -25.40 17.53
C PRO A 205 12.90 -26.60 17.90
N THR A 206 11.60 -26.54 17.63
CA THR A 206 10.67 -27.66 17.89
C THR A 206 10.43 -28.52 16.63
N GLY A 207 11.14 -28.26 15.52
CA GLY A 207 10.87 -28.90 14.25
C GLY A 207 9.57 -28.44 13.58
N GLN A 208 9.06 -27.26 13.99
CA GLN A 208 7.82 -26.69 13.44
C GLN A 208 8.09 -25.37 12.72
N VAL A 209 7.50 -25.19 11.56
CA VAL A 209 7.64 -24.02 10.67
C VAL A 209 6.29 -23.40 10.34
N ASN A 210 6.31 -22.20 9.82
CA ASN A 210 5.08 -21.48 9.46
C ASN A 210 4.44 -22.03 8.20
N SER A 211 5.27 -22.49 7.26
CA SER A 211 4.80 -23.06 5.98
C SER A 211 5.90 -23.91 5.34
N ILE A 212 5.50 -24.71 4.34
CA ILE A 212 6.41 -25.40 3.43
C ILE A 212 6.08 -24.91 2.04
N SER A 213 7.07 -24.35 1.33
CA SER A 213 6.96 -24.00 -0.08
C SER A 213 7.29 -25.19 -0.95
N ILE A 214 6.57 -25.35 -2.06
CA ILE A 214 6.72 -26.49 -2.98
C ILE A 214 6.88 -25.97 -4.39
N ILE A 215 7.93 -26.43 -5.03
CA ILE A 215 8.17 -26.26 -6.47
C ILE A 215 7.75 -27.53 -7.17
N VAL A 216 6.95 -27.41 -8.20
CA VAL A 216 6.44 -28.53 -9.01
C VAL A 216 7.37 -28.78 -10.18
N ASP A 217 7.52 -30.04 -10.58
CA ASP A 217 8.34 -30.42 -11.74
C ASP A 217 7.91 -29.67 -13.02
N SER A 218 8.89 -29.26 -13.81
CA SER A 218 8.67 -28.55 -15.06
C SER A 218 7.72 -29.30 -16.00
N GLY A 219 6.55 -28.72 -16.24
CA GLY A 219 5.52 -29.32 -17.13
C GLY A 219 4.50 -30.21 -16.42
N ALA A 220 4.60 -30.43 -15.10
CA ALA A 220 3.56 -31.14 -14.38
C ALA A 220 2.34 -30.18 -14.13
N ASP A 221 1.16 -30.78 -14.04
CA ASP A 221 -0.06 -30.03 -13.71
C ASP A 221 -0.12 -29.76 -12.20
N VAL A 222 0.02 -28.47 -11.82
CA VAL A 222 0.00 -28.00 -10.43
C VAL A 222 -1.27 -28.44 -9.69
N ALA A 223 -2.43 -28.46 -10.35
CA ALA A 223 -3.67 -28.90 -9.72
C ALA A 223 -3.65 -30.40 -9.41
N ALA A 224 -3.13 -31.22 -10.33
CA ALA A 224 -3.01 -32.66 -10.12
C ALA A 224 -1.97 -33.00 -9.04
N VAL A 225 -0.86 -32.25 -8.96
CA VAL A 225 0.14 -32.38 -7.89
C VAL A 225 -0.47 -32.01 -6.56
N LYS A 226 -1.19 -30.88 -6.48
CA LYS A 226 -1.90 -30.46 -5.26
C LYS A 226 -2.84 -31.54 -4.75
N ASP A 227 -3.63 -32.18 -5.62
CA ASP A 227 -4.57 -33.23 -5.22
C ASP A 227 -3.83 -34.48 -4.69
N ARG A 228 -2.69 -34.83 -5.28
CA ARG A 228 -1.84 -35.94 -4.77
C ARG A 228 -1.27 -35.62 -3.39
N ILE A 229 -0.73 -34.40 -3.20
CA ILE A 229 -0.20 -33.99 -1.90
C ILE A 229 -1.32 -33.94 -0.86
N THR A 230 -2.51 -33.41 -1.22
CA THR A 230 -3.67 -33.39 -0.32
C THR A 230 -4.08 -34.79 0.14
N SER A 231 -3.95 -35.79 -0.75
CA SER A 231 -4.27 -37.19 -0.40
C SER A 231 -3.18 -37.85 0.46
N ALA A 232 -1.96 -37.35 0.43
CA ALA A 232 -0.81 -37.89 1.16
C ALA A 232 -0.63 -37.28 2.57
N LEU A 233 -1.17 -36.09 2.81
CA LEU A 233 -0.98 -35.35 4.04
C LEU A 233 -2.22 -35.42 4.97
N PRO A 234 -2.05 -35.20 6.29
CA PRO A 234 -3.16 -35.18 7.23
C PRO A 234 -4.08 -33.98 7.01
N ASP A 235 -5.38 -34.11 7.40
CA ASP A 235 -6.40 -33.05 7.30
C ASP A 235 -6.09 -31.78 8.16
N SER A 236 -5.07 -31.87 9.02
CA SER A 236 -4.63 -30.76 9.86
C SER A 236 -3.88 -29.68 9.08
N VAL A 237 -3.43 -29.96 7.85
CA VAL A 237 -2.73 -29.01 7.00
C VAL A 237 -3.61 -28.56 5.85
N ARG A 238 -3.29 -27.38 5.32
CA ARG A 238 -3.98 -26.73 4.21
C ARG A 238 -2.99 -26.50 3.08
N ILE A 239 -3.39 -26.87 1.87
CA ILE A 239 -2.56 -26.71 0.68
C ILE A 239 -3.19 -25.65 -0.22
N GLN A 240 -2.41 -24.64 -0.57
CA GLN A 240 -2.85 -23.53 -1.41
C GLN A 240 -1.94 -23.39 -2.62
N THR A 241 -2.52 -22.99 -3.75
CA THR A 241 -1.73 -22.54 -4.89
C THR A 241 -1.13 -21.16 -4.61
N ARG A 242 -0.13 -20.78 -5.38
CA ARG A 242 0.46 -19.44 -5.36
C ARG A 242 -0.60 -18.36 -5.43
N GLU A 243 -1.50 -18.44 -6.40
CA GLU A 243 -2.58 -17.47 -6.59
C GLU A 243 -3.48 -17.38 -5.36
N GLN A 244 -3.89 -18.53 -4.82
CA GLN A 244 -4.74 -18.57 -3.61
C GLN A 244 -4.06 -17.90 -2.41
N THR A 245 -2.76 -18.14 -2.25
CA THR A 245 -1.97 -17.53 -1.17
C THR A 245 -1.84 -16.02 -1.35
N ILE A 246 -1.53 -15.57 -2.56
CA ILE A 246 -1.43 -14.14 -2.92
C ILE A 246 -2.78 -13.45 -2.72
N ASP A 247 -3.88 -14.05 -3.21
CA ASP A 247 -5.22 -13.47 -3.10
C ASP A 247 -5.66 -13.33 -1.63
N GLU A 248 -5.38 -14.33 -0.79
CA GLU A 248 -5.70 -14.29 0.64
C GLU A 248 -4.90 -13.20 1.37
N ARG A 249 -3.60 -13.07 1.05
CA ARG A 249 -2.74 -11.99 1.59
C ARG A 249 -3.20 -10.61 1.13
N ASN A 250 -3.50 -10.46 -0.14
CA ASN A 250 -4.00 -9.21 -0.70
C ASN A 250 -5.37 -8.84 -0.12
N ALA A 251 -6.28 -9.78 0.07
CA ALA A 251 -7.57 -9.54 0.70
C ALA A 251 -7.43 -9.01 2.15
N TYR A 252 -6.45 -9.51 2.89
CA TYR A 252 -6.14 -9.01 4.22
C TYR A 252 -5.59 -7.58 4.19
N ILE A 253 -4.62 -7.32 3.32
CA ILE A 253 -4.04 -5.98 3.12
C ILE A 253 -5.16 -4.99 2.74
N GLU A 254 -6.01 -5.36 1.78
CA GLU A 254 -7.17 -4.56 1.37
C GLU A 254 -8.15 -4.30 2.53
N SER A 255 -8.33 -5.24 3.43
CA SER A 255 -9.16 -5.06 4.63
C SER A 255 -8.58 -3.98 5.56
N ILE A 256 -7.25 -4.01 5.83
CA ILE A 256 -6.57 -3.01 6.63
C ILE A 256 -6.60 -1.64 5.94
N LEU A 257 -6.26 -1.59 4.65
CA LEU A 257 -6.29 -0.35 3.87
C LEU A 257 -7.71 0.21 3.78
N GLY A 258 -8.73 -0.64 3.68
CA GLY A 258 -10.14 -0.27 3.70
C GLY A 258 -10.56 0.36 5.03
N PHE A 259 -10.10 -0.16 6.16
CA PHE A 259 -10.31 0.45 7.47
C PHE A 259 -9.67 1.85 7.56
N VAL A 260 -8.40 1.96 7.19
CA VAL A 260 -7.67 3.25 7.17
C VAL A 260 -8.36 4.24 6.22
N GLN A 261 -8.74 3.79 5.04
CA GLN A 261 -9.47 4.62 4.07
C GLN A 261 -10.81 5.11 4.64
N THR A 262 -11.59 4.23 5.27
CA THR A 262 -12.88 4.60 5.88
C THR A 262 -12.68 5.68 6.96
N PHE A 263 -11.65 5.52 7.79
CA PHE A 263 -11.29 6.52 8.80
C PHE A 263 -10.94 7.86 8.14
N LEU A 264 -10.10 7.88 7.11
CA LEU A 264 -9.75 9.09 6.37
C LEU A 264 -10.95 9.71 5.64
N LEU A 265 -11.87 8.91 5.10
CA LEU A 265 -13.09 9.39 4.45
C LEU A 265 -14.01 10.15 5.41
N VAL A 266 -14.02 9.82 6.70
CA VAL A 266 -14.74 10.63 7.71
C VAL A 266 -14.20 12.06 7.71
N PHE A 267 -12.90 12.25 7.68
CA PHE A 267 -12.29 13.59 7.59
C PHE A 267 -12.58 14.28 6.26
N VAL A 268 -12.60 13.52 5.15
CA VAL A 268 -13.03 14.04 3.83
C VAL A 268 -14.45 14.57 3.92
N ILE A 269 -15.37 13.80 4.49
CA ILE A 269 -16.78 14.20 4.65
C ILE A 269 -16.89 15.47 5.51
N LEU A 270 -16.16 15.53 6.63
CA LEU A 270 -16.12 16.71 7.49
C LEU A 270 -15.56 17.95 6.74
N ALA A 271 -14.45 17.77 6.03
CA ALA A 271 -13.86 18.86 5.23
C ALA A 271 -14.81 19.34 4.13
N MET A 272 -15.48 18.42 3.45
CA MET A 272 -16.49 18.75 2.43
C MET A 272 -17.72 19.41 3.02
N PHE A 273 -18.16 18.99 4.19
CA PHE A 273 -19.27 19.62 4.91
C PHE A 273 -18.94 21.08 5.25
N VAL A 274 -17.77 21.33 5.86
CA VAL A 274 -17.29 22.68 6.15
C VAL A 274 -17.13 23.49 4.86
N GLY A 275 -16.54 22.88 3.83
CA GLY A 275 -16.41 23.49 2.50
C GLY A 275 -17.76 23.87 1.89
N SER A 276 -18.75 22.97 1.95
CA SER A 276 -20.11 23.22 1.47
C SER A 276 -20.78 24.39 2.21
N PHE A 277 -20.57 24.50 3.52
CA PHE A 277 -21.06 25.62 4.33
C PHE A 277 -20.42 26.95 3.91
N ILE A 278 -19.10 26.96 3.63
CA ILE A 278 -18.39 28.14 3.12
C ILE A 278 -18.95 28.52 1.74
N ILE A 279 -19.16 27.53 0.87
CA ILE A 279 -19.75 27.72 -0.47
C ILE A 279 -21.14 28.34 -0.34
N MET A 280 -22.01 27.74 0.48
CA MET A 280 -23.37 28.20 0.71
C MET A 280 -23.40 29.67 1.20
N ASN A 281 -22.60 30.01 2.20
CA ASN A 281 -22.53 31.38 2.72
C ASN A 281 -22.01 32.38 1.66
N SER A 282 -21.02 31.96 0.88
CA SER A 282 -20.45 32.79 -0.20
C SER A 282 -21.46 33.08 -1.29
N PHE A 283 -22.21 32.05 -1.73
CA PHE A 283 -23.28 32.21 -2.72
C PHE A 283 -24.47 33.01 -2.16
N ALA A 284 -24.89 32.77 -0.92
CA ALA A 284 -25.94 33.54 -0.27
C ALA A 284 -25.60 35.04 -0.21
N MET A 285 -24.35 35.38 0.12
CA MET A 285 -23.87 36.76 0.11
C MET A 285 -23.89 37.34 -1.31
N SER A 286 -23.41 36.58 -2.30
CA SER A 286 -23.41 36.99 -3.72
C SER A 286 -24.82 37.24 -4.26
N VAL A 287 -25.77 36.38 -3.94
CA VAL A 287 -27.18 36.52 -4.33
C VAL A 287 -27.79 37.77 -3.68
N ARG A 288 -27.59 37.98 -2.37
CA ARG A 288 -28.10 39.17 -1.62
C ARG A 288 -27.57 40.49 -2.19
N GLN A 289 -26.30 40.55 -2.56
CA GLN A 289 -25.68 41.74 -3.16
C GLN A 289 -26.28 42.11 -4.53
N ARG A 290 -26.84 41.10 -5.23
CA ARG A 290 -27.38 41.25 -6.60
C ARG A 290 -28.91 41.27 -6.68
N VAL A 291 -29.61 41.31 -5.54
CA VAL A 291 -31.09 41.32 -5.54
C VAL A 291 -31.63 42.46 -6.40
N LYS A 292 -31.03 43.68 -6.34
CA LYS A 292 -31.44 44.80 -7.18
C LYS A 292 -31.24 44.58 -8.66
N GLU A 293 -30.12 43.97 -9.06
CA GLU A 293 -29.84 43.62 -10.46
C GLU A 293 -30.82 42.55 -10.96
N PHE A 294 -31.12 41.54 -10.16
CA PHE A 294 -32.10 40.50 -10.48
C PHE A 294 -33.52 41.05 -10.54
N ALA A 295 -33.88 42.01 -9.67
CA ALA A 295 -35.16 42.67 -9.73
C ALA A 295 -35.32 43.49 -11.03
N LEU A 296 -34.30 44.23 -11.46
CA LEU A 296 -34.29 44.97 -12.73
C LEU A 296 -34.39 44.03 -13.93
N LEU A 297 -33.65 42.92 -13.94
CA LEU A 297 -33.76 41.93 -15.03
C LEU A 297 -35.18 41.34 -15.12
N ARG A 298 -35.83 41.07 -14.00
CA ARG A 298 -37.20 40.57 -13.94
C ARG A 298 -38.20 41.63 -14.41
N ALA A 299 -37.97 42.90 -14.08
CA ALA A 299 -38.81 44.01 -14.55
C ALA A 299 -38.76 44.21 -16.09
N VAL A 300 -37.64 43.80 -16.72
CA VAL A 300 -37.46 43.81 -18.18
C VAL A 300 -37.89 42.47 -18.84
N GLY A 301 -38.49 41.54 -18.05
CA GLY A 301 -39.08 40.31 -18.58
C GLY A 301 -38.23 39.03 -18.47
N ALA A 302 -37.12 39.05 -17.70
CA ALA A 302 -36.35 37.84 -17.45
C ALA A 302 -37.13 36.85 -16.58
N SER A 303 -37.17 35.58 -16.97
CA SER A 303 -37.79 34.50 -16.18
C SER A 303 -36.99 34.15 -14.90
N PRO A 304 -37.63 33.65 -13.83
CA PRO A 304 -36.95 33.17 -12.64
C PRO A 304 -35.88 32.10 -12.92
N GLY A 305 -36.15 31.23 -13.91
CA GLY A 305 -35.21 30.22 -14.38
C GLY A 305 -33.93 30.77 -15.00
N SER A 306 -33.99 31.99 -15.55
CA SER A 306 -32.81 32.69 -16.09
C SER A 306 -31.83 33.13 -15.00
N VAL A 307 -32.35 33.58 -13.84
CA VAL A 307 -31.56 33.97 -12.67
C VAL A 307 -30.91 32.71 -12.07
N PHE A 308 -31.72 31.68 -11.84
CA PHE A 308 -31.25 30.38 -11.34
C PHE A 308 -30.17 29.76 -12.25
N GLY A 309 -30.37 29.78 -13.56
CA GLY A 309 -29.39 29.29 -14.54
C GLY A 309 -28.05 30.01 -14.48
N THR A 310 -28.05 31.32 -14.11
CA THR A 310 -26.79 32.05 -13.94
C THR A 310 -26.02 31.60 -12.71
N VAL A 311 -26.69 31.39 -11.58
CA VAL A 311 -26.08 30.87 -10.34
C VAL A 311 -25.58 29.42 -10.55
N PHE A 312 -26.39 28.59 -11.18
CA PHE A 312 -26.01 27.21 -11.53
C PHE A 312 -24.76 27.16 -12.40
N LEU A 313 -24.70 27.98 -13.48
CA LEU A 313 -23.51 28.01 -14.34
C LEU A 313 -22.26 28.48 -13.61
N GLN A 314 -22.37 29.43 -12.69
CA GLN A 314 -21.28 29.87 -11.84
C GLN A 314 -20.79 28.74 -10.93
N ALA A 315 -21.71 28.01 -10.30
CA ALA A 315 -21.40 26.88 -9.44
C ALA A 315 -20.66 25.77 -10.21
N VAL A 316 -21.12 25.44 -11.43
CA VAL A 316 -20.48 24.45 -12.30
C VAL A 316 -19.05 24.88 -12.68
N VAL A 317 -18.84 26.13 -13.08
CA VAL A 317 -17.51 26.63 -13.43
C VAL A 317 -16.56 26.59 -12.24
N ILE A 318 -17.01 27.05 -11.07
CA ILE A 318 -16.20 27.03 -9.84
C ILE A 318 -15.94 25.60 -9.41
N GLY A 319 -16.93 24.72 -9.47
CA GLY A 319 -16.82 23.31 -9.15
C GLY A 319 -15.80 22.59 -10.04
N LEU A 320 -15.86 22.81 -11.36
CA LEU A 320 -14.91 22.22 -12.31
C LEU A 320 -13.48 22.73 -12.09
N VAL A 321 -13.29 24.05 -12.02
CA VAL A 321 -11.97 24.65 -11.83
C VAL A 321 -11.40 24.27 -10.46
N GLY A 322 -12.23 24.38 -9.40
CA GLY A 322 -11.82 24.02 -8.04
C GLY A 322 -11.47 22.53 -7.91
N SER A 323 -12.27 21.65 -8.50
CA SER A 323 -12.00 20.21 -8.47
C SER A 323 -10.76 19.84 -9.29
N ALA A 324 -10.56 20.42 -10.47
CA ALA A 324 -9.37 20.16 -11.27
C ALA A 324 -8.07 20.63 -10.54
N LEU A 325 -8.11 21.82 -9.94
CA LEU A 325 -7.01 22.31 -9.10
C LEU A 325 -6.84 21.44 -7.85
N GLY A 326 -7.94 20.98 -7.23
CA GLY A 326 -7.93 20.11 -6.06
C GLY A 326 -7.24 18.79 -6.34
N VAL A 327 -7.53 18.13 -7.48
CA VAL A 327 -6.84 16.91 -7.90
C VAL A 327 -5.34 17.16 -8.09
N GLY A 328 -4.97 18.29 -8.74
CA GLY A 328 -3.56 18.66 -8.92
C GLY A 328 -2.83 18.91 -7.58
N VAL A 329 -3.46 19.63 -6.66
CA VAL A 329 -2.92 19.89 -5.31
C VAL A 329 -2.82 18.59 -4.52
N GLY A 330 -3.84 17.71 -4.59
CA GLY A 330 -3.82 16.39 -3.95
C GLY A 330 -2.66 15.53 -4.44
N ALA A 331 -2.38 15.55 -5.75
CA ALA A 331 -1.22 14.87 -6.34
C ALA A 331 0.12 15.39 -5.82
N VAL A 332 0.26 16.72 -5.70
CA VAL A 332 1.49 17.34 -5.16
C VAL A 332 1.70 16.99 -3.70
N ILE A 333 0.62 17.04 -2.89
CA ILE A 333 0.68 16.63 -1.47
C ILE A 333 1.08 15.16 -1.35
N LEU A 334 0.47 14.28 -2.15
CA LEU A 334 0.80 12.85 -2.14
C LEU A 334 2.25 12.61 -2.53
N LYS A 335 2.76 13.30 -3.57
CA LYS A 335 4.20 13.23 -3.92
C LYS A 335 5.09 13.62 -2.75
N GLY A 336 4.72 14.66 -2.02
CA GLY A 336 5.44 15.09 -0.82
C GLY A 336 5.42 14.02 0.28
N ILE A 337 4.27 13.37 0.51
CA ILE A 337 4.14 12.29 1.49
C ILE A 337 4.98 11.08 1.08
N VAL A 338 4.88 10.65 -0.18
CA VAL A 338 5.68 9.52 -0.70
C VAL A 338 7.18 9.81 -0.60
N ALA A 339 7.61 11.02 -0.97
CA ALA A 339 9.01 11.43 -0.84
C ALA A 339 9.49 11.43 0.62
N LEU A 340 8.64 11.86 1.55
CA LEU A 340 8.95 11.83 2.99
C LEU A 340 9.06 10.38 3.51
N LEU A 341 8.15 9.50 3.10
CA LEU A 341 8.17 8.09 3.48
C LEU A 341 9.41 7.38 2.90
N ASN A 342 9.73 7.65 1.64
CA ASN A 342 10.94 7.12 1.01
C ASN A 342 12.22 7.61 1.75
N ALA A 343 12.28 8.88 2.11
CA ALA A 343 13.39 9.43 2.90
C ALA A 343 13.45 8.86 4.34
N ALA A 344 12.31 8.40 4.88
CA ALA A 344 12.23 7.74 6.18
C ALA A 344 12.52 6.22 6.10
N GLY A 345 12.96 5.71 4.94
CA GLY A 345 13.32 4.31 4.75
C GLY A 345 12.15 3.37 4.44
N MET A 346 10.98 3.90 4.07
CA MET A 346 9.85 3.15 3.53
C MET A 346 9.72 3.42 2.03
N PRO A 347 10.51 2.79 1.17
CA PRO A 347 10.40 3.00 -0.26
C PRO A 347 9.06 2.44 -0.76
N LEU A 348 8.20 3.35 -1.19
CA LEU A 348 6.93 3.05 -1.84
C LEU A 348 7.12 3.03 -3.35
N ALA A 349 6.22 2.35 -4.05
CA ALA A 349 6.21 2.31 -5.51
C ALA A 349 6.26 3.73 -6.10
N ASP A 350 7.15 3.94 -7.06
CA ASP A 350 7.31 5.21 -7.73
C ASP A 350 6.05 5.58 -8.53
N GLY A 351 5.58 6.79 -8.31
CA GLY A 351 4.45 7.35 -9.04
C GLY A 351 3.31 7.82 -8.15
N VAL A 352 2.49 8.70 -8.71
CA VAL A 352 1.18 9.05 -8.15
C VAL A 352 0.15 8.41 -9.06
N PRO A 353 -0.47 7.28 -8.67
CA PRO A 353 -1.47 6.64 -9.50
C PRO A 353 -2.76 7.48 -9.48
N LEU A 354 -2.74 8.61 -10.18
CA LEU A 354 -3.96 9.32 -10.53
C LEU A 354 -4.66 8.53 -11.64
N THR A 355 -5.24 7.41 -11.25
CA THR A 355 -6.03 6.60 -12.17
C THR A 355 -7.26 7.38 -12.63
N THR A 356 -7.73 7.09 -13.85
CA THR A 356 -8.93 7.71 -14.40
C THR A 356 -10.14 7.68 -13.45
N PRO A 357 -10.43 6.57 -12.73
CA PRO A 357 -11.49 6.53 -11.72
C PRO A 357 -11.31 7.54 -10.59
N ILE A 358 -10.10 7.69 -10.04
CA ILE A 358 -9.82 8.65 -8.95
C ILE A 358 -10.10 10.08 -9.41
N ILE A 359 -9.65 10.44 -10.62
CA ILE A 359 -9.89 11.76 -11.20
C ILE A 359 -11.39 12.01 -11.39
N ILE A 360 -12.10 11.06 -12.00
CA ILE A 360 -13.54 11.18 -12.26
C ILE A 360 -14.33 11.31 -10.95
N VAL A 361 -14.10 10.44 -9.98
CA VAL A 361 -14.79 10.48 -8.69
C VAL A 361 -14.55 11.82 -8.00
N SER A 362 -13.29 12.28 -7.96
CA SER A 362 -12.93 13.55 -7.32
C SER A 362 -13.57 14.75 -8.00
N LEU A 363 -13.60 14.78 -9.34
CA LEU A 363 -14.27 15.84 -10.11
C LEU A 363 -15.80 15.83 -9.90
N VAL A 364 -16.42 14.66 -9.95
CA VAL A 364 -17.88 14.52 -9.79
C VAL A 364 -18.30 14.92 -8.38
N VAL A 365 -17.61 14.43 -7.35
CA VAL A 365 -17.93 14.76 -5.96
C VAL A 365 -17.72 16.25 -5.68
N GLY A 366 -16.60 16.83 -6.10
CA GLY A 366 -16.33 18.26 -5.91
C GLY A 366 -17.32 19.16 -6.65
N MET A 367 -17.71 18.78 -7.87
CA MET A 367 -18.74 19.50 -8.63
C MET A 367 -20.10 19.38 -7.93
N LEU A 368 -20.48 18.18 -7.47
CA LEU A 368 -21.76 17.92 -6.79
C LEU A 368 -21.87 18.76 -5.52
N VAL A 369 -20.84 18.74 -4.66
CA VAL A 369 -20.79 19.52 -3.41
C VAL A 369 -20.92 21.03 -3.71
N THR A 370 -20.24 21.51 -4.76
CA THR A 370 -20.27 22.91 -5.14
C THR A 370 -21.65 23.32 -5.65
N VAL A 371 -22.26 22.50 -6.51
CA VAL A 371 -23.60 22.77 -7.06
C VAL A 371 -24.66 22.73 -5.96
N VAL A 372 -24.65 21.70 -5.10
CA VAL A 372 -25.60 21.58 -3.98
C VAL A 372 -25.45 22.77 -3.02
N GLY A 373 -24.21 23.12 -2.63
CA GLY A 373 -23.94 24.26 -1.74
C GLY A 373 -24.35 25.60 -2.33
N ALA A 374 -24.29 25.77 -3.65
CA ALA A 374 -24.69 26.99 -4.33
C ALA A 374 -26.20 27.10 -4.51
N LEU A 375 -26.92 26.00 -4.70
CA LEU A 375 -28.36 25.99 -4.98
C LEU A 375 -29.22 26.07 -3.73
N LEU A 376 -28.73 25.65 -2.54
CA LEU A 376 -29.48 25.72 -1.29
C LEU A 376 -29.94 27.17 -0.94
N PRO A 377 -29.11 28.23 -1.14
CA PRO A 377 -29.50 29.59 -0.84
C PRO A 377 -30.14 30.34 -2.05
N ALA A 378 -30.19 29.75 -3.24
CA ALA A 378 -30.67 30.39 -4.47
C ALA A 378 -32.17 30.16 -4.70
#